data_5780b87eb53adc26c4f6bc2596684a4a
#
_entry.id   5780b87eb53adc26c4f6bc2596684a4a
#
_cell.length_a   1.000
_cell.length_b   1.000
_cell.length_c   1.000
_cell.angle_alpha   90.00
_cell.angle_beta   90.00
_cell.angle_gamma   90.00
#
_symmetry.space_group_name_H-M   'P 1'
#
loop_
_entity.id
_entity.type
_entity.pdbx_description
1 polymer ?
#
loop_
_entity_poly.entity_id
_entity_poly.type
_entity_poly.pdbx_seq_one_letter_code
_entity_poly.pdbx_strand_id
1 'polypeptide(L)'
;ELYGQDVVRERHRHRDEFNSRYRQKLEDLGLVISGKSMDDLLVEMIELANHPWFIACQAHPEFTSTPRDGHPLFIGFIRAAREYKAVREAPAVDGVVTGRFGATA
;
A
#
# COMPACT_ATOMS: atom_id res chain seq x y z
N GLU A 1 -6.11 -7.13 1.92
CA GLU A 1 -6.43 -7.23 3.35
C GLU A 1 -6.96 -5.96 3.96
N LEU A 2 -6.44 -4.79 3.56
CA LEU A 2 -6.92 -3.51 4.10
C LEU A 2 -8.41 -3.31 3.87
N TYR A 3 -8.88 -3.71 2.69
CA TYR A 3 -10.29 -3.56 2.35
C TYR A 3 -11.17 -4.64 2.96
N GLY A 4 -10.61 -5.81 3.25
CA GLY A 4 -11.39 -6.94 3.77
C GLY A 4 -12.32 -7.58 2.76
N GLN A 5 -12.16 -7.29 1.48
CA GLN A 5 -12.97 -7.86 0.42
C GLN A 5 -12.18 -7.89 -0.89
N ASP A 6 -12.55 -8.80 -1.78
CA ASP A 6 -11.82 -9.01 -3.04
C ASP A 6 -12.16 -7.96 -4.09
N VAL A 7 -13.38 -7.48 -4.10
CA VAL A 7 -13.83 -6.47 -5.05
C VAL A 7 -14.26 -5.24 -4.28
N VAL A 8 -13.72 -4.09 -4.67
CA VAL A 8 -14.05 -2.83 -4.05
C VAL A 8 -14.45 -1.81 -5.11
N ARG A 9 -15.20 -0.83 -4.70
CA ARG A 9 -15.63 0.25 -5.59
C ARG A 9 -14.94 1.53 -5.15
N GLU A 10 -14.22 2.16 -6.08
CA GLU A 10 -13.49 3.39 -5.80
C GLU A 10 -13.79 4.47 -6.82
N ARG A 11 -13.55 5.71 -6.44
CA ARG A 11 -13.73 6.85 -7.33
C ARG A 11 -12.47 7.05 -8.14
N HIS A 12 -12.63 7.25 -9.44
CA HIS A 12 -11.51 7.43 -10.36
C HIS A 12 -11.64 8.72 -11.14
N ARG A 13 -10.52 9.37 -11.34
CA ARG A 13 -10.43 10.56 -12.18
C ARG A 13 -8.98 10.68 -12.63
N HIS A 14 -8.57 9.79 -13.53
CA HIS A 14 -7.19 9.81 -13.99
C HIS A 14 -7.13 9.92 -15.51
N ARG A 15 -6.05 10.47 -15.95
CA ARG A 15 -5.78 10.76 -17.35
C ARG A 15 -4.72 9.81 -17.89
N ASP A 16 -3.73 9.50 -17.06
CA ASP A 16 -2.66 8.59 -17.38
C ASP A 16 -2.83 7.32 -16.57
N GLU A 17 -2.22 6.25 -17.03
CA GLU A 17 -2.34 4.98 -16.35
C GLU A 17 -1.04 4.20 -16.44
N PHE A 18 -0.97 3.15 -15.64
CA PHE A 18 0.19 2.27 -15.60
C PHE A 18 0.46 1.68 -16.97
N ASN A 19 1.72 1.75 -17.41
CA ASN A 19 2.10 1.18 -18.71
C ASN A 19 2.32 -0.32 -18.57
N SER A 20 1.36 -1.09 -19.06
CA SER A 20 1.38 -2.56 -18.92
C SER A 20 2.55 -3.24 -19.65
N ARG A 21 3.23 -2.55 -20.53
CA ARG A 21 4.43 -3.10 -21.19
C ARG A 21 5.54 -3.37 -20.19
N TYR A 22 5.59 -2.62 -19.09
CA TYR A 22 6.62 -2.75 -18.08
C TYR A 22 6.21 -3.63 -16.91
N ARG A 23 5.00 -4.17 -16.95
CA ARG A 23 4.43 -4.93 -15.85
C ARG A 23 5.33 -6.07 -15.40
N GLN A 24 5.66 -6.98 -16.33
CA GLN A 24 6.45 -8.16 -15.98
C GLN A 24 7.84 -7.77 -15.47
N LYS A 25 8.46 -6.80 -16.09
CA LYS A 25 9.78 -6.33 -15.68
C LYS A 25 9.76 -5.79 -14.26
N LEU A 26 8.74 -5.02 -13.92
CA LEU A 26 8.61 -4.44 -12.57
C LEU A 26 8.25 -5.51 -11.54
N GLU A 27 7.42 -6.47 -11.91
CA GLU A 27 7.10 -7.58 -11.02
C GLU A 27 8.34 -8.40 -10.70
N ASP A 28 9.20 -8.62 -11.66
CA ASP A 28 10.46 -9.33 -11.46
C ASP A 28 11.39 -8.58 -10.51
N LEU A 29 11.24 -7.27 -10.39
CA LEU A 29 12.02 -6.44 -9.50
C LEU A 29 11.39 -6.23 -8.12
N GLY A 30 10.25 -6.87 -7.86
CA GLY A 30 9.63 -6.81 -6.55
C GLY A 30 8.34 -6.01 -6.45
N LEU A 31 7.84 -5.48 -7.56
CA LEU A 31 6.56 -4.79 -7.57
C LEU A 31 5.44 -5.82 -7.50
N VAL A 32 4.46 -5.56 -6.64
CA VAL A 32 3.28 -6.41 -6.52
C VAL A 32 2.07 -5.63 -7.06
N ILE A 33 1.36 -6.23 -7.99
CA ILE A 33 0.10 -5.67 -8.49
C ILE A 33 -1.01 -6.21 -7.62
N SER A 34 -1.53 -5.36 -6.73
CA SER A 34 -2.51 -5.77 -5.75
C SER A 34 -3.93 -5.36 -6.11
N GLY A 35 -4.10 -4.54 -7.12
CA GLY A 35 -5.42 -4.15 -7.59
C GLY A 35 -5.47 -3.96 -9.09
N LYS A 36 -6.54 -4.43 -9.70
CA LYS A 36 -6.75 -4.33 -11.14
C LYS A 36 -8.20 -3.96 -11.43
N SER A 37 -8.44 -3.43 -12.62
CA SER A 37 -9.81 -3.22 -13.09
C SER A 37 -10.51 -4.57 -13.28
N MET A 38 -11.84 -4.54 -13.30
CA MET A 38 -12.62 -5.77 -13.40
C MET A 38 -12.35 -6.55 -14.69
N ASP A 39 -11.99 -5.86 -15.76
CA ASP A 39 -11.63 -6.50 -17.02
C ASP A 39 -10.17 -6.97 -17.07
N ASP A 40 -9.42 -6.74 -15.99
CA ASP A 40 -8.02 -7.15 -15.86
C ASP A 40 -7.05 -6.43 -16.82
N LEU A 41 -7.51 -5.39 -17.47
CA LEU A 41 -6.70 -4.65 -18.43
C LEU A 41 -5.85 -3.55 -17.81
N LEU A 42 -6.32 -2.97 -16.71
CA LEU A 42 -5.65 -1.83 -16.09
C LEU A 42 -5.12 -2.18 -14.72
N VAL A 43 -3.90 -1.75 -14.45
CA VAL A 43 -3.31 -1.85 -13.12
C VAL A 43 -3.77 -0.64 -12.32
N GLU A 44 -4.46 -0.89 -11.22
CA GLU A 44 -5.07 0.15 -10.41
C GLU A 44 -4.35 0.37 -9.08
N MET A 45 -3.62 -0.62 -8.61
CA MET A 45 -2.97 -0.54 -7.30
C MET A 45 -1.69 -1.37 -7.29
N ILE A 46 -0.64 -0.83 -6.69
CA ILE A 46 0.65 -1.52 -6.58
C ILE A 46 1.19 -1.44 -5.17
N GLU A 47 2.05 -2.41 -4.82
CA GLU A 47 2.72 -2.48 -3.54
C GLU A 47 4.17 -2.91 -3.74
N LEU A 48 5.00 -2.68 -2.73
CA LEU A 48 6.36 -3.22 -2.69
C LEU A 48 6.46 -4.22 -1.54
N ALA A 49 6.83 -5.46 -1.87
CA ALA A 49 6.84 -6.55 -0.90
C ALA A 49 7.89 -6.36 0.20
N ASN A 50 9.03 -5.79 -0.14
CA ASN A 50 10.15 -5.65 0.78
C ASN A 50 10.22 -4.28 1.45
N HIS A 51 9.13 -3.54 1.43
CA HIS A 51 9.04 -2.24 2.07
C HIS A 51 8.12 -2.35 3.28
N PRO A 52 8.41 -1.68 4.39
CA PRO A 52 7.54 -1.72 5.58
C PRO A 52 6.09 -1.33 5.26
N TRP A 53 5.92 -0.30 4.43
CA TRP A 53 4.61 0.10 3.95
C TRP A 53 4.78 0.90 2.66
N PHE A 54 4.26 0.39 1.58
CA PHE A 54 4.20 1.12 0.30
C PHE A 54 3.00 0.64 -0.48
N ILE A 55 2.07 1.54 -0.71
CA ILE A 55 0.91 1.30 -1.58
C ILE A 55 0.73 2.53 -2.45
N ALA A 56 0.47 2.32 -3.72
CA ALA A 56 0.10 3.39 -4.63
C ALA A 56 -1.14 2.96 -5.41
N CYS A 57 -2.03 3.89 -5.66
CA CYS A 57 -3.27 3.61 -6.37
C CYS A 57 -3.62 4.71 -7.35
N GLN A 58 -4.41 4.36 -8.35
CA GLN A 58 -4.95 5.32 -9.31
C GLN A 58 -6.25 5.95 -8.82
N ALA A 59 -6.93 5.29 -7.89
CA ALA A 59 -8.18 5.77 -7.34
C ALA A 59 -7.99 7.02 -6.48
N HIS A 60 -9.09 7.67 -6.17
CA HIS A 60 -9.14 8.84 -5.30
C HIS A 60 -9.84 8.50 -3.99
N PRO A 61 -9.14 7.87 -3.04
CA PRO A 61 -9.76 7.47 -1.77
C PRO A 61 -10.25 8.65 -0.92
N GLU A 62 -9.71 9.84 -1.15
CA GLU A 62 -10.15 11.01 -0.42
C GLU A 62 -11.63 11.35 -0.66
N PHE A 63 -12.19 10.93 -1.80
CA PHE A 63 -13.60 11.19 -2.11
C PHE A 63 -14.55 10.32 -1.31
N THR A 64 -14.07 9.23 -0.74
CA THR A 64 -14.90 8.30 0.02
C THR A 64 -14.46 8.17 1.47
N SER A 65 -13.52 9.00 1.90
CA SER A 65 -13.07 9.02 3.29
C SER A 65 -13.79 10.14 4.05
N THR A 66 -14.24 9.82 5.25
CA THR A 66 -14.90 10.79 6.13
C THR A 66 -14.27 10.74 7.52
N PRO A 67 -14.50 11.77 8.36
CA PRO A 67 -13.98 11.74 9.74
C PRO A 67 -14.46 10.54 10.56
N ARG A 68 -15.66 10.05 10.29
CA ARG A 68 -16.20 8.89 11.01
C ARG A 68 -15.78 7.57 10.39
N ASP A 69 -15.75 7.54 9.06
CA ASP A 69 -15.48 6.32 8.30
C ASP A 69 -14.29 6.58 7.38
N GLY A 70 -13.10 6.50 7.97
CA GLY A 70 -11.87 6.68 7.22
C GLY A 70 -11.70 5.58 6.18
N HIS A 71 -11.14 5.96 5.04
CA HIS A 71 -10.85 5.01 3.99
C HIS A 71 -9.77 4.01 4.47
N PRO A 72 -9.91 2.72 4.15
CA PRO A 72 -8.96 1.70 4.59
C PRO A 72 -7.49 2.00 4.29
N LEU A 73 -7.20 2.63 3.16
CA LEU A 73 -5.83 2.98 2.79
C LEU A 73 -5.24 4.01 3.74
N PHE A 74 -6.02 5.03 4.11
CA PHE A 74 -5.56 6.05 5.06
C PHE A 74 -5.41 5.47 6.47
N ILE A 75 -6.37 4.66 6.89
CA ILE A 75 -6.31 3.99 8.20
C ILE A 75 -5.06 3.11 8.28
N GLY A 76 -4.82 2.33 7.25
CA GLY A 76 -3.66 1.45 7.20
C GLY A 76 -2.34 2.21 7.23
N PHE A 77 -2.26 3.32 6.49
CA PHE A 77 -1.06 4.15 6.48
C PHE A 77 -0.77 4.72 7.86
N ILE A 78 -1.77 5.30 8.52
CA ILE A 78 -1.58 5.87 9.86
C ILE A 78 -1.18 4.78 10.85
N ARG A 79 -1.81 3.62 10.78
CA ARG A 79 -1.47 2.48 11.65
C ARG A 79 -0.01 2.08 11.45
N ALA A 80 0.41 1.92 10.20
CA ALA A 80 1.79 1.56 9.89
C ALA A 80 2.78 2.62 10.38
N ALA A 81 2.43 3.89 10.22
CA ALA A 81 3.28 4.98 10.68
C ALA A 81 3.43 4.98 12.20
N ARG A 82 2.35 4.71 12.92
CA ARG A 82 2.38 4.64 14.39
C ARG A 82 3.22 3.45 14.86
N GLU A 83 3.08 2.32 14.23
CA GLU A 83 3.87 1.13 14.56
C GLU A 83 5.35 1.36 14.28
N TYR A 84 5.66 1.98 13.18
CA TYR A 84 7.04 2.30 12.83
C TYR A 84 7.65 3.28 13.85
N LYS A 85 6.91 4.28 14.26
CA LYS A 85 7.35 5.22 15.28
C LYS A 85 7.63 4.51 16.60
N ALA A 86 6.75 3.63 17.02
CA ALA A 86 6.93 2.88 18.26
C ALA A 86 8.20 2.03 18.23
N VAL A 87 8.46 1.38 17.11
CA VAL A 87 9.68 0.56 16.94
C VAL A 87 10.92 1.42 16.97
N ARG A 88 10.91 2.55 16.29
CA ARG A 88 12.05 3.48 16.27
C ARG A 88 12.38 4.05 17.63
N GLU A 89 11.37 4.27 18.46
CA GLU A 89 11.53 4.87 19.79
C GLU A 89 11.74 3.82 20.89
N ALA A 90 11.65 2.53 20.55
CA ALA A 90 11.87 1.47 21.52
C ALA A 90 13.34 1.44 21.94
N PRO A 91 13.62 1.22 23.23
CA PRO A 91 14.99 1.10 23.69
C PRO A 91 15.64 -0.17 23.12
N ALA A 92 16.95 -0.10 22.88
CA ALA A 92 17.72 -1.26 22.49
C ALA A 92 17.81 -2.25 23.66
N VAL A 93 17.70 -3.54 23.34
CA VAL A 93 17.75 -4.60 24.36
C VAL A 93 18.86 -5.57 23.94
N ASP A 94 19.84 -5.76 24.83
CA ASP A 94 20.94 -6.72 24.62
C ASP A 94 21.61 -6.61 23.25
N GLY A 95 21.82 -5.39 22.81
CA GLY A 95 22.46 -5.15 21.51
C GLY A 95 21.55 -5.40 20.33
N VAL A 96 20.30 -5.72 20.54
CA VAL A 96 19.34 -5.89 19.45
C VAL A 96 18.82 -4.53 19.03
N VAL A 97 18.89 -4.26 17.74
CA VAL A 97 18.33 -3.04 17.19
C VAL A 97 16.92 -3.32 16.70
N THR A 98 15.95 -2.59 17.23
CA THR A 98 14.55 -2.82 16.94
C THR A 98 13.99 -1.83 15.93
N GLY A 99 14.83 -1.15 15.19
CA GLY A 99 14.41 -0.12 14.28
C GLY A 99 13.91 -0.60 12.92
N ARG A 100 13.80 -1.89 12.70
CA ARG A 100 13.43 -2.42 11.39
C ARG A 100 12.00 -2.92 11.39
N PHE A 101 11.10 -2.02 11.17
CA PHE A 101 9.69 -2.34 11.11
C PHE A 101 9.36 -3.13 9.85
N GLY A 102 8.86 -4.36 10.03
CA GLY A 102 8.42 -5.20 8.93
C GLY A 102 9.44 -5.39 7.82
N ALA A 103 10.64 -5.02 8.07
CA ALA A 103 11.67 -5.03 7.06
C ALA A 103 12.05 -6.45 6.73
N THR A 104 12.03 -6.75 5.50
CA THR A 104 12.55 -8.00 5.01
C THR A 104 13.63 -7.68 4.05
N ALA A 105 14.36 -6.87 4.26
CA ALA A 105 15.38 -6.47 3.29
C ALA A 105 15.66 -7.54 2.25
#